data_5a40f314803fc88fd60dae9890c0fe7b
#
_entry.id   5a40f314803fc88fd60dae9890c0fe7b
#
_cell.length_a   1.000
_cell.length_b   1.000
_cell.length_c   1.000
_cell.angle_alpha   90.00
_cell.angle_beta   90.00
_cell.angle_gamma   90.00
#
_symmetry.space_group_name_H-M   'P 1'
#
loop_
_entity.id
_entity.type
_entity.pdbx_description
1 polymer ?
#
loop_
_entity_poly.entity_id
_entity_poly.type
_entity_poly.pdbx_seq_one_letter_code
_entity_poly.pdbx_strand_id
1 'polypeptide(L)' 'MKLDKIQVVGEHNQLQIREINDDGKYHRRVLSPDSDVSSESSEIQEKAEQLWTNELKDSWSASQEEAEAKRKARMGG' A
#
# COMPACT_ATOMS: atom_id res chain seq x y z
N MET A 1 0.95 19.45 0.26
CA MET A 1 1.71 18.56 1.15
C MET A 1 3.02 18.16 0.50
N LYS A 2 4.02 17.97 1.32
CA LYS A 2 5.35 17.62 0.86
C LYS A 2 5.71 16.22 1.33
N LEU A 3 6.24 15.40 0.43
CA LEU A 3 6.68 14.06 0.77
C LEU A 3 7.87 14.14 1.73
N ASP A 4 7.76 13.48 2.87
CA ASP A 4 8.80 13.44 3.88
C ASP A 4 9.56 12.10 3.86
N LYS A 5 8.84 10.98 3.82
CA LYS A 5 9.46 9.67 3.88
C LYS A 5 8.57 8.60 3.25
N ILE A 6 9.21 7.63 2.58
CA ILE A 6 8.56 6.41 2.11
C ILE A 6 9.21 5.24 2.84
N GLN A 7 8.40 4.38 3.45
CA GLN A 7 8.88 3.23 4.19
C GLN A 7 8.16 1.98 3.70
N VAL A 8 8.91 0.88 3.53
CA VAL A 8 8.34 -0.41 3.14
C VAL A 8 7.92 -1.15 4.41
N VAL A 9 6.67 -1.60 4.46
CA VAL A 9 6.12 -2.30 5.62
C VAL A 9 5.36 -3.55 5.19
N GLY A 10 5.30 -4.54 6.07
CA GLY A 10 4.53 -5.75 5.86
C GLY A 10 5.17 -6.75 4.93
N GLU A 11 4.54 -7.90 4.79
CA GLU A 11 5.02 -9.03 3.98
C GLU A 11 4.91 -8.77 2.47
N HIS A 12 4.00 -7.90 2.08
CA HIS A 12 3.70 -7.63 0.68
C HIS A 12 4.26 -6.28 0.22
N ASN A 13 5.29 -5.79 0.89
CA ASN A 13 5.97 -4.53 0.54
C ASN A 13 5.00 -3.36 0.38
N GLN A 14 4.09 -3.22 1.34
CA GLN A 14 3.22 -2.05 1.38
C GLN A 14 4.04 -0.79 1.59
N LEU A 15 3.65 0.30 0.97
CA LEU A 15 4.35 1.56 1.10
C LEU A 15 3.65 2.44 2.13
N GLN A 16 4.35 2.72 3.23
CA GLN A 16 3.90 3.70 4.21
C GLN A 16 4.48 5.04 3.83
N ILE A 17 3.62 5.98 3.46
CA ILE A 17 4.00 7.29 2.99
C ILE A 17 3.74 8.30 4.10
N ARG A 18 4.77 9.04 4.46
CA ARG A 18 4.65 10.14 5.41
C ARG A 18 4.79 11.45 4.66
N GLU A 19 3.81 12.30 4.82
CA GLU A 19 3.80 13.63 4.20
C GLU A 19 3.69 14.69 5.29
N ILE A 20 4.25 15.85 5.04
CA ILE A 20 4.16 16.98 5.96
C ILE A 20 3.36 18.09 5.29
N ASN A 21 2.39 18.66 6.00
CA ASN A 21 1.60 19.78 5.49
C ASN A 21 2.24 21.12 5.87
N ASP A 22 1.64 22.22 5.40
CA ASP A 22 2.15 23.57 5.63
C ASP A 22 2.16 23.97 7.11
N ASP A 23 1.33 23.32 7.91
CA ASP A 23 1.25 23.55 9.37
C ASP A 23 2.31 22.76 10.13
N GLY A 24 3.14 21.97 9.46
CA GLY A 24 4.13 21.15 10.09
C GLY A 24 3.61 19.84 10.65
N LYS A 25 2.37 19.48 10.34
CA LYS A 25 1.76 18.23 10.79
C LYS A 25 2.04 17.10 9.82
N TYR A 26 2.22 15.90 10.35
CA TYR A 26 2.48 14.72 9.56
C TYR A 26 1.19 13.98 9.24
N HIS A 27 1.09 13.54 7.98
CA HIS A 27 0.02 12.66 7.52
C HIS A 27 0.64 11.37 7.04
N ARG A 28 0.06 10.23 7.43
CA ARG A 28 0.53 8.92 7.04
C ARG A 28 -0.54 8.23 6.21
N ARG A 29 -0.09 7.61 5.12
CA ARG A 29 -0.93 6.79 4.25
C ARG A 29 -0.22 5.48 4.00
N VAL A 30 -0.99 4.43 3.76
CA VAL A 30 -0.43 3.13 3.35
C VAL A 30 -1.00 2.77 2.00
N LEU A 31 -0.10 2.46 1.06
CA LEU A 31 -0.47 1.99 -0.27
C LEU A 31 -0.17 0.50 -0.37
N SER A 32 -1.10 -0.24 -0.93
CA SER A 32 -0.97 -1.68 -1.11
C SER A 32 -0.64 -2.01 -2.58
N PRO A 33 -0.15 -3.23 -2.88
CA PRO A 33 0.19 -3.60 -4.26
C PRO A 33 -0.93 -3.47 -5.28
N ASP A 34 -2.18 -3.46 -4.85
CA ASP A 34 -3.34 -3.26 -5.71
C ASP A 34 -3.80 -1.80 -5.80
N SER A 35 -3.12 -0.89 -5.11
CA SER A 35 -3.48 0.52 -5.12
C SER A 35 -3.09 1.20 -6.43
N ASP A 36 -3.93 2.13 -6.88
CA ASP A 36 -3.62 2.95 -8.04
C ASP A 36 -2.67 4.07 -7.63
N VAL A 37 -1.48 4.08 -8.24
CA VAL A 37 -0.45 5.08 -7.95
C VAL A 37 -0.27 6.08 -9.10
N SER A 38 -1.15 6.06 -10.07
CA SER A 38 -1.02 6.92 -11.25
C SER A 38 -1.09 8.40 -10.92
N SER A 39 -1.79 8.78 -9.84
CA SER A 39 -1.89 10.16 -9.36
C SER A 39 -0.83 10.52 -8.31
N GLU A 40 0.02 9.56 -7.94
CA GLU A 40 1.05 9.79 -6.95
C GLU A 40 2.30 10.43 -7.57
N SER A 41 3.21 10.92 -6.71
CA SER A 41 4.46 11.49 -7.20
C SER A 41 5.31 10.44 -7.91
N SER A 42 6.24 10.89 -8.76
CA SER A 42 7.11 9.98 -9.50
C SER A 42 7.97 9.13 -8.58
N GLU A 43 8.38 9.62 -7.42
CA GLU A 43 9.14 8.87 -6.44
C GLU A 43 8.35 7.67 -5.92
N ILE A 44 7.07 7.89 -5.61
CA ILE A 44 6.16 6.83 -5.15
C ILE A 44 5.92 5.82 -6.27
N GLN A 45 5.68 6.29 -7.48
CA GLN A 45 5.46 5.43 -8.65
C GLN A 45 6.67 4.54 -8.93
N GLU A 46 7.87 5.10 -8.89
CA GLU A 46 9.11 4.36 -9.08
C GLU A 46 9.28 3.28 -8.02
N LYS A 47 9.05 3.63 -6.77
CA LYS A 47 9.17 2.69 -5.66
C LYS A 47 8.19 1.54 -5.80
N ALA A 48 6.95 1.85 -6.15
CA ALA A 48 5.91 0.86 -6.38
C ALA A 48 6.29 -0.08 -7.53
N GLU A 49 6.80 0.47 -8.63
CA GLU A 49 7.22 -0.30 -9.79
C GLU A 49 8.36 -1.27 -9.45
N GLN A 50 9.32 -0.83 -8.65
CA GLN A 50 10.44 -1.65 -8.23
C GLN A 50 10.03 -2.76 -7.28
N LEU A 51 9.12 -2.50 -6.36
CA LEU A 51 8.75 -3.42 -5.29
C LEU A 51 7.53 -4.28 -5.62
N TRP A 52 6.60 -3.76 -6.37
CA TRP A 52 5.34 -4.46 -6.67
C TRP A 52 5.44 -5.20 -8.00
N THR A 53 6.17 -6.32 -7.97
CA THR A 53 6.27 -7.22 -9.12
C THR A 53 4.93 -7.95 -9.35
N ASN A 54 4.80 -8.60 -10.50
CA ASN A 54 3.60 -9.39 -10.79
C ASN A 54 3.40 -10.50 -9.76
N GLU A 55 4.46 -11.14 -9.33
CA GLU A 55 4.43 -12.18 -8.30
C GLU A 55 3.90 -11.62 -6.98
N LEU A 56 4.38 -10.44 -6.58
CA LEU A 56 3.95 -9.80 -5.35
C LEU A 56 2.47 -9.39 -5.42
N LYS A 57 2.05 -8.87 -6.56
CA LYS A 57 0.65 -8.49 -6.78
C LYS A 57 -0.28 -9.70 -6.72
N ASP A 58 0.14 -10.82 -7.30
CA ASP A 58 -0.62 -12.07 -7.24
C ASP A 58 -0.70 -12.59 -5.82
N SER A 59 0.39 -12.55 -5.08
CA SER A 59 0.44 -12.95 -3.68
C SER A 59 -0.47 -12.08 -2.81
N TRP A 60 -0.46 -10.78 -3.03
CA TRP A 60 -1.33 -9.85 -2.35
C TRP A 60 -2.81 -10.15 -2.62
N SER A 61 -3.15 -10.35 -3.89
CA SER A 61 -4.50 -10.66 -4.32
C SER A 61 -5.01 -11.96 -3.68
N ALA A 62 -4.19 -13.01 -3.68
CA ALA A 62 -4.51 -14.28 -3.04
C ALA A 62 -4.73 -14.11 -1.53
N SER A 63 -3.89 -13.31 -0.87
CA SER A 63 -4.01 -13.02 0.54
C SER A 63 -5.32 -12.29 0.86
N GLN A 64 -5.72 -11.35 0.01
CA GLN A 64 -6.98 -10.62 0.18
C GLN A 64 -8.18 -11.52 -0.02
N GLU A 65 -8.16 -12.40 -1.00
CA GLU A 65 -9.22 -13.38 -1.23
C GLU A 65 -9.38 -14.32 -0.04
N GLU A 66 -8.27 -14.79 0.52
CA GLU A 66 -8.28 -15.65 1.70
C GLU A 66 -8.85 -14.92 2.91
N ALA A 67 -8.45 -13.69 3.14
CA ALA A 67 -8.95 -12.88 4.25
C ALA A 67 -10.45 -12.61 4.09
N GLU A 68 -10.90 -12.36 2.88
CA GLU A 68 -12.33 -12.15 2.60
C GLU A 68 -13.14 -13.42 2.82
N ALA A 69 -12.63 -14.57 2.39
CA ALA A 69 -13.27 -15.86 2.59
C ALA A 69 -13.42 -16.17 4.08
N LYS A 70 -12.39 -15.93 4.88
CA LYS A 70 -12.43 -16.11 6.33
C LYS A 70 -13.46 -15.20 6.98
N ARG A 71 -13.53 -13.95 6.51
CA ARG A 71 -14.49 -12.98 7.02
C ARG A 71 -15.93 -13.41 6.73
N LYS A 72 -16.20 -13.86 5.51
CA LYS A 72 -17.52 -14.36 5.12
C LYS A 72 -17.92 -15.61 5.90
N ALA A 73 -17.00 -16.53 6.09
CA ALA A 73 -17.23 -17.74 6.88
C ALA A 73 -17.60 -17.41 8.33
N ARG A 74 -16.94 -16.41 8.89
CA ARG A 74 -17.19 -15.98 10.28
C ARG A 74 -18.54 -15.28 10.41
N MET A 75 -18.94 -14.49 9.42
CA MET A 75 -20.19 -13.75 9.46
C MET A 75 -21.38 -14.56 9.01
N GLY A 76 -21.17 -15.55 8.16
CA GLY A 76 -22.20 -16.42 7.65
C GLY A 76 -22.58 -17.59 8.55
N GLY A 77 -21.89 -17.71 9.68
CA GLY A 77 -22.10 -18.80 10.64
C GLY A 77 -23.36 -18.71 11.47
#